data_e3d185680e41a2fe5c9bfe0758ce1f85
#
_entry.id   e3d185680e41a2fe5c9bfe0758ce1f85
#
_cell.length_a   1.000
_cell.length_b   1.000
_cell.length_c   1.000
_cell.angle_alpha   90.00
_cell.angle_beta   90.00
_cell.angle_gamma   90.00
#
_symmetry.space_group_name_H-M   'P 1'
#
loop_
_entity.id
_entity.type
_entity.pdbx_description
1 polymer ?
#
loop_
_entity_poly.entity_id
_entity_poly.type
_entity_poly.pdbx_seq_one_letter_code
_entity_poly.pdbx_strand_id
1 'polypeptide(L)'
;IDMSQNILYKGFYIVTENPKDKAALPLPFGRYLVADNRKELLEKMKQDDSSYIRAYTKNKSYTGFKVVKNLWVGDYTLGDSFEELAKKSEGINRIAVFRADVDNLGDAFVNGFASEKYGEKYMTISRTATFSRKMSMFFKYHINYILKNGEFYIVDKKKEDKGKKRNRNATIVYSGGDDVFVVGSWDDVVGFAVDLQKSLKEFSQDTLTISGGIGIYP
;
A
#
# COMPACT_ATOMS: atom_id res chain seq x y z
N ILE A 1 -7.98 19.84 -11.43
CA ILE A 1 -7.62 18.62 -12.21
C ILE A 1 -8.70 17.60 -11.92
N ASP A 2 -9.38 17.14 -12.94
CA ASP A 2 -10.40 16.11 -12.80
C ASP A 2 -9.73 14.78 -12.39
N MET A 3 -9.89 14.42 -11.12
CA MET A 3 -9.33 13.21 -10.53
C MET A 3 -9.87 11.94 -11.18
N SER A 4 -11.04 11.99 -11.81
CA SER A 4 -11.61 10.82 -12.51
C SER A 4 -10.78 10.40 -13.73
N GLN A 5 -10.01 11.32 -14.29
CA GLN A 5 -9.11 11.07 -15.41
C GLN A 5 -7.66 10.75 -14.98
N ASN A 6 -7.37 10.82 -13.69
CA ASN A 6 -6.03 10.51 -13.21
C ASN A 6 -5.74 9.02 -13.38
N ILE A 7 -4.70 8.72 -14.15
CA ILE A 7 -4.26 7.35 -14.44
C ILE A 7 -4.02 6.53 -13.15
N LEU A 8 -3.60 7.15 -12.06
CA LEU A 8 -3.31 6.50 -10.78
C LEU A 8 -4.56 5.96 -10.07
N TYR A 9 -5.74 6.49 -10.35
CA TYR A 9 -7.00 6.02 -9.76
C TYR A 9 -7.63 4.84 -10.51
N LYS A 10 -7.22 4.61 -11.76
CA LYS A 10 -7.68 3.45 -12.52
C LYS A 10 -7.10 2.17 -11.92
N GLY A 11 -7.90 1.12 -11.91
CA GLY A 11 -7.48 -0.17 -11.32
C GLY A 11 -6.79 -1.11 -12.30
N PHE A 12 -6.74 -0.74 -13.60
CA PHE A 12 -6.18 -1.55 -14.67
C PHE A 12 -5.29 -0.71 -15.58
N TYR A 13 -4.18 -1.32 -16.00
CA TYR A 13 -3.21 -0.67 -16.88
C TYR A 13 -2.84 -1.62 -18.00
N ILE A 14 -2.76 -1.12 -19.23
CA ILE A 14 -2.43 -1.88 -20.41
C ILE A 14 -1.16 -1.32 -21.02
N VAL A 15 -0.27 -2.21 -21.46
CA VAL A 15 0.86 -1.85 -22.30
C VAL A 15 0.47 -2.13 -23.76
N THR A 16 0.58 -1.12 -24.62
CA THR A 16 0.23 -1.18 -26.05
C THR A 16 1.26 -0.45 -26.90
N GLU A 17 1.36 -0.80 -28.18
CA GLU A 17 2.16 -0.07 -29.18
C GLU A 17 1.36 1.04 -29.87
N ASN A 18 0.03 0.93 -29.88
CA ASN A 18 -0.88 1.87 -30.56
C ASN A 18 -1.89 2.46 -29.56
N PRO A 19 -1.51 3.49 -28.80
CA PRO A 19 -2.43 4.12 -27.87
C PRO A 19 -3.49 4.91 -28.64
N LYS A 20 -4.77 4.60 -28.40
CA LYS A 20 -5.90 5.41 -28.86
C LYS A 20 -6.19 6.56 -27.90
N ASP A 21 -5.58 6.55 -26.72
CA ASP A 21 -5.84 7.49 -25.63
C ASP A 21 -4.76 8.58 -25.61
N LYS A 22 -5.19 9.83 -25.51
CA LYS A 22 -4.29 10.98 -25.36
C LYS A 22 -3.56 11.02 -24.03
N ALA A 23 -4.03 10.30 -23.02
CA ALA A 23 -3.42 10.19 -21.69
C ALA A 23 -2.43 9.03 -21.55
N ALA A 24 -1.96 8.46 -22.66
CA ALA A 24 -0.99 7.38 -22.66
C ALA A 24 0.39 7.85 -22.18
N LEU A 25 0.98 7.13 -21.23
CA LEU A 25 2.34 7.39 -20.76
C LEU A 25 3.35 6.65 -21.65
N PRO A 26 4.33 7.35 -22.24
CA PRO A 26 5.34 6.70 -23.06
C PRO A 26 6.25 5.79 -22.23
N LEU A 27 6.55 4.62 -22.76
CA LEU A 27 7.49 3.64 -22.23
C LEU A 27 8.62 3.43 -23.23
N PRO A 28 9.76 2.83 -22.81
CA PRO A 28 10.81 2.44 -23.74
C PRO A 28 10.31 1.52 -24.87
N PHE A 29 11.02 1.51 -26.00
CA PHE A 29 10.77 0.65 -27.16
C PHE A 29 9.44 0.91 -27.87
N GLY A 30 9.00 2.17 -27.97
CA GLY A 30 7.78 2.55 -28.70
C GLY A 30 6.49 2.03 -28.08
N ARG A 31 6.50 1.74 -26.80
CA ARG A 31 5.33 1.26 -26.05
C ARG A 31 4.71 2.39 -25.23
N TYR A 32 3.48 2.16 -24.82
CA TYR A 32 2.71 3.11 -24.02
C TYR A 32 1.95 2.39 -22.91
N LEU A 33 1.88 3.02 -21.75
CA LEU A 33 1.03 2.60 -20.66
C LEU A 33 -0.28 3.39 -20.71
N VAL A 34 -1.39 2.69 -20.80
CA VAL A 34 -2.75 3.26 -20.81
C VAL A 34 -3.51 2.75 -19.60
N ALA A 35 -4.19 3.66 -18.89
CA ALA A 35 -5.12 3.27 -17.83
C ALA A 35 -6.47 2.90 -18.42
N ASP A 36 -7.09 1.85 -17.88
CA ASP A 36 -8.37 1.35 -18.38
C ASP A 36 -9.32 0.98 -17.22
N ASN A 37 -10.58 0.84 -17.50
CA ASN A 37 -11.55 0.31 -16.56
C ASN A 37 -11.74 -1.21 -16.78
N ARG A 38 -12.32 -1.87 -15.78
CA ARG A 38 -12.51 -3.33 -15.81
C ARG A 38 -13.35 -3.80 -17.01
N LYS A 39 -14.38 -3.03 -17.39
CA LYS A 39 -15.31 -3.43 -18.47
C LYS A 39 -14.59 -3.41 -19.81
N GLU A 40 -13.90 -2.31 -20.11
CA GLU A 40 -13.14 -2.15 -21.36
C GLU A 40 -12.01 -3.18 -21.48
N LEU A 41 -11.29 -3.43 -20.37
CA LEU A 41 -10.26 -4.47 -20.35
C LEU A 41 -10.85 -5.86 -20.66
N LEU A 42 -11.97 -6.21 -20.04
CA LEU A 42 -12.65 -7.50 -20.28
C LEU A 42 -13.13 -7.66 -21.72
N GLU A 43 -13.66 -6.61 -22.34
CA GLU A 43 -14.08 -6.61 -23.73
C GLU A 43 -12.87 -6.83 -24.66
N LYS A 44 -11.78 -6.11 -24.44
CA LYS A 44 -10.51 -6.30 -25.19
C LYS A 44 -9.96 -7.72 -25.02
N MET A 45 -10.00 -8.27 -23.82
CA MET A 45 -9.55 -9.65 -23.58
C MET A 45 -10.42 -10.70 -24.26
N LYS A 46 -11.74 -10.48 -24.34
CA LYS A 46 -12.66 -11.41 -25.03
C LYS A 46 -12.49 -11.38 -26.56
N GLN A 47 -12.17 -10.23 -27.11
CA GLN A 47 -12.01 -10.04 -28.55
C GLN A 47 -10.63 -10.50 -29.06
N ASP A 48 -9.78 -11.05 -28.20
CA ASP A 48 -8.37 -11.37 -28.49
C ASP A 48 -7.66 -10.21 -29.20
N ASP A 49 -7.95 -8.99 -28.70
CA ASP A 49 -7.40 -7.77 -29.27
C ASP A 49 -5.87 -7.78 -29.11
N SER A 50 -5.17 -7.97 -30.23
CA SER A 50 -3.73 -7.95 -30.29
C SER A 50 -3.12 -6.56 -30.01
N SER A 51 -3.97 -5.53 -29.88
CA SER A 51 -3.52 -4.17 -29.63
C SER A 51 -2.88 -3.97 -28.26
N TYR A 52 -2.98 -4.94 -27.34
CA TYR A 52 -2.27 -4.86 -26.07
C TYR A 52 -1.27 -6.01 -25.86
N ILE A 53 -0.11 -5.66 -25.31
CA ILE A 53 0.98 -6.60 -25.05
C ILE A 53 0.80 -7.27 -23.69
N ARG A 54 0.42 -6.49 -22.67
CA ARG A 54 0.30 -6.93 -21.29
C ARG A 54 -0.71 -6.08 -20.51
N ALA A 55 -1.42 -6.72 -19.59
CA ALA A 55 -2.31 -6.04 -18.65
C ALA A 55 -1.80 -6.19 -17.21
N TYR A 56 -2.03 -5.16 -16.41
CA TYR A 56 -1.72 -5.10 -14.99
C TYR A 56 -2.95 -4.70 -14.19
N THR A 57 -3.09 -5.22 -12.97
CA THR A 57 -4.11 -4.79 -12.03
C THR A 57 -3.46 -4.19 -10.78
N LYS A 58 -4.11 -3.19 -10.19
CA LYS A 58 -3.69 -2.59 -8.94
C LYS A 58 -4.52 -3.15 -7.78
N ASN A 59 -3.83 -3.75 -6.80
CA ASN A 59 -4.42 -4.29 -5.57
C ASN A 59 -5.58 -5.29 -5.76
N LYS A 60 -5.65 -5.94 -6.94
CA LYS A 60 -6.67 -6.97 -7.24
C LYS A 60 -6.05 -8.09 -8.04
N SER A 61 -6.36 -9.33 -7.68
CA SER A 61 -6.05 -10.49 -8.51
C SER A 61 -7.10 -10.65 -9.60
N TYR A 62 -6.64 -10.84 -10.82
CA TYR A 62 -7.47 -11.13 -11.95
C TYR A 62 -6.78 -12.13 -12.87
N THR A 63 -7.52 -13.13 -13.34
CA THR A 63 -7.06 -14.11 -14.31
C THR A 63 -7.84 -13.93 -15.61
N GLY A 64 -7.15 -13.96 -16.75
CA GLY A 64 -7.73 -13.80 -18.07
C GLY A 64 -6.89 -14.48 -19.14
N PHE A 65 -7.28 -14.33 -20.40
CA PHE A 65 -6.57 -14.94 -21.55
C PHE A 65 -5.13 -14.46 -21.73
N LYS A 66 -4.86 -13.16 -21.43
CA LYS A 66 -3.50 -12.62 -21.34
C LYS A 66 -3.18 -12.35 -19.88
N VAL A 67 -1.99 -12.76 -19.47
CA VAL A 67 -1.57 -12.73 -18.06
C VAL A 67 -1.65 -11.32 -17.50
N VAL A 68 -2.53 -11.12 -16.53
CA VAL A 68 -2.61 -9.93 -15.73
C VAL A 68 -1.63 -10.08 -14.57
N LYS A 69 -0.66 -9.17 -14.45
CA LYS A 69 0.20 -9.08 -13.28
C LYS A 69 -0.43 -8.14 -12.24
N ASN A 70 -0.38 -8.58 -11.00
CA ASN A 70 -0.85 -7.77 -9.88
C ASN A 70 0.26 -6.80 -9.45
N LEU A 71 -0.09 -5.54 -9.39
CA LEU A 71 0.72 -4.49 -8.77
C LEU A 71 0.16 -4.24 -7.37
N TRP A 72 0.95 -4.58 -6.36
CA TRP A 72 0.62 -4.30 -4.97
C TRP A 72 1.20 -2.95 -4.58
N VAL A 73 0.35 -2.04 -4.14
CA VAL A 73 0.75 -0.66 -3.76
C VAL A 73 -0.04 -0.20 -2.55
N GLY A 74 0.62 0.54 -1.66
CA GLY A 74 -0.05 1.34 -0.66
C GLY A 74 -0.72 2.53 -1.34
N ASP A 75 -2.03 2.46 -1.53
CA ASP A 75 -2.81 3.47 -2.25
C ASP A 75 -4.01 3.99 -1.46
N TYR A 76 -4.02 3.73 -0.17
CA TYR A 76 -5.08 4.25 0.68
C TYR A 76 -5.03 5.78 0.74
N THR A 77 -6.16 6.39 0.46
CA THR A 77 -6.39 7.83 0.60
C THR A 77 -7.80 8.09 1.08
N LEU A 78 -7.95 8.97 2.04
CA LEU A 78 -9.24 9.44 2.52
C LEU A 78 -9.12 10.93 2.88
N GLY A 79 -9.56 11.81 1.98
CA GLY A 79 -9.47 13.26 2.06
C GLY A 79 -8.80 13.84 0.82
N ASP A 80 -9.34 14.98 0.36
CA ASP A 80 -8.89 15.61 -0.87
C ASP A 80 -7.85 16.71 -0.62
N SER A 81 -7.79 17.24 0.62
CA SER A 81 -6.81 18.25 1.02
C SER A 81 -6.34 18.08 2.46
N PHE A 82 -5.21 18.70 2.81
CA PHE A 82 -4.70 18.71 4.19
C PHE A 82 -5.64 19.45 5.15
N GLU A 83 -6.31 20.49 4.67
CA GLU A 83 -7.30 21.24 5.45
C GLU A 83 -8.52 20.37 5.81
N GLU A 84 -8.98 19.55 4.88
CA GLU A 84 -10.06 18.59 5.17
C GLU A 84 -9.64 17.52 6.17
N LEU A 85 -8.41 17.01 6.05
CA LEU A 85 -7.85 16.05 7.00
C LEU A 85 -7.74 16.67 8.40
N ALA A 86 -7.26 17.93 8.49
CA ALA A 86 -7.20 18.64 9.76
C ALA A 86 -8.58 18.84 10.40
N LYS A 87 -9.60 19.21 9.62
CA LYS A 87 -10.99 19.41 10.10
C LYS A 87 -11.65 18.13 10.60
N LYS A 88 -11.21 16.96 10.12
CA LYS A 88 -11.74 15.66 10.55
C LYS A 88 -11.08 15.12 11.82
N SER A 89 -10.05 15.80 12.34
CA SER A 89 -9.38 15.39 13.57
C SER A 89 -10.22 15.67 14.81
N GLU A 90 -9.98 14.91 15.87
CA GLU A 90 -10.67 15.06 17.15
C GLU A 90 -9.96 16.13 18.00
N GLY A 91 -10.77 16.99 18.61
CA GLY A 91 -10.32 18.05 19.51
C GLY A 91 -9.76 19.27 18.80
N ILE A 92 -8.52 19.23 18.37
CA ILE A 92 -7.85 20.33 17.66
C ILE A 92 -7.66 20.00 16.18
N ASN A 93 -7.95 20.96 15.29
CA ASN A 93 -7.79 20.78 13.85
C ASN A 93 -6.30 20.78 13.49
N ARG A 94 -5.70 19.61 13.44
CA ARG A 94 -4.29 19.41 13.14
C ARG A 94 -4.10 18.22 12.20
N ILE A 95 -3.08 18.31 11.37
CA ILE A 95 -2.55 17.17 10.64
C ILE A 95 -1.36 16.56 11.38
N ALA A 96 -1.14 15.28 11.16
CA ALA A 96 0.10 14.63 11.55
C ALA A 96 0.76 13.98 10.35
N VAL A 97 2.08 13.96 10.41
CA VAL A 97 2.97 13.28 9.47
C VAL A 97 3.67 12.17 10.24
N PHE A 98 3.55 10.96 9.75
CA PHE A 98 4.20 9.78 10.32
C PHE A 98 5.17 9.19 9.32
N ARG A 99 6.39 8.97 9.75
CA ARG A 99 7.38 8.20 9.00
C ARG A 99 7.99 7.15 9.91
N ALA A 100 8.11 5.93 9.40
CA ALA A 100 8.67 4.81 10.14
C ALA A 100 9.44 3.87 9.22
N ASP A 101 10.37 3.12 9.80
CA ASP A 101 11.23 2.15 9.15
C ASP A 101 11.37 0.90 10.02
N VAL A 102 11.52 -0.28 9.40
CA VAL A 102 11.69 -1.55 10.11
C VAL A 102 13.10 -1.65 10.68
N ASP A 103 13.19 -1.92 11.99
CA ASP A 103 14.46 -2.00 12.68
C ASP A 103 15.28 -3.22 12.23
N ASN A 104 16.56 -3.02 11.98
CA ASN A 104 17.54 -4.07 11.70
C ASN A 104 17.15 -5.03 10.57
N LEU A 105 16.35 -4.56 9.58
CA LEU A 105 15.89 -5.42 8.49
C LEU A 105 17.06 -6.02 7.69
N GLY A 106 18.16 -5.30 7.52
CA GLY A 106 19.38 -5.81 6.87
C GLY A 106 19.91 -7.06 7.54
N ASP A 107 20.00 -7.06 8.86
CA ASP A 107 20.43 -8.23 9.64
C ASP A 107 19.42 -9.38 9.55
N ALA A 108 18.13 -9.10 9.57
CA ALA A 108 17.08 -10.09 9.36
C ALA A 108 17.18 -10.79 7.99
N PHE A 109 17.64 -10.08 6.95
CA PHE A 109 17.89 -10.67 5.63
C PHE A 109 19.14 -11.56 5.59
N VAL A 110 20.19 -11.19 6.31
CA VAL A 110 21.47 -11.91 6.32
C VAL A 110 21.42 -13.09 7.29
N ASN A 111 21.00 -12.86 8.53
CA ASN A 111 21.13 -13.79 9.65
C ASN A 111 19.79 -14.37 10.12
N GLY A 112 18.65 -13.84 9.67
CA GLY A 112 17.33 -14.18 10.21
C GLY A 112 16.89 -15.64 10.06
N PHE A 113 17.60 -16.45 9.27
CA PHE A 113 17.35 -17.88 9.13
C PHE A 113 18.42 -18.77 9.78
N ALA A 114 19.41 -18.18 10.43
CA ALA A 114 20.37 -18.90 11.27
C ALA A 114 19.71 -19.31 12.60
N SER A 115 20.11 -20.43 13.16
CA SER A 115 19.68 -20.84 14.48
C SER A 115 20.74 -21.66 15.18
N GLU A 116 20.80 -21.63 16.52
CA GLU A 116 21.71 -22.45 17.32
C GLU A 116 21.61 -23.95 17.01
N LYS A 117 20.39 -24.45 16.77
CA LYS A 117 20.14 -25.87 16.53
C LYS A 117 20.55 -26.33 15.13
N TYR A 118 20.41 -25.48 14.11
CA TYR A 118 20.59 -25.89 12.71
C TYR A 118 21.69 -25.11 11.99
N GLY A 119 22.39 -24.20 12.69
CA GLY A 119 23.40 -23.34 12.09
C GLY A 119 22.85 -22.56 10.90
N GLU A 120 23.58 -22.54 9.80
CA GLU A 120 23.24 -21.83 8.55
C GLU A 120 22.41 -22.67 7.56
N LYS A 121 21.98 -23.89 7.94
CA LYS A 121 21.26 -24.82 7.07
C LYS A 121 20.05 -24.20 6.37
N TYR A 122 19.40 -23.23 7.01
CA TYR A 122 18.21 -22.57 6.50
C TYR A 122 18.46 -21.18 5.89
N MET A 123 19.70 -20.74 5.82
CA MET A 123 20.10 -19.52 5.13
C MET A 123 20.16 -19.78 3.62
N THR A 124 19.01 -19.75 2.96
CA THR A 124 18.88 -20.03 1.53
C THR A 124 18.30 -18.83 0.78
N ILE A 125 18.76 -18.63 -0.45
CA ILE A 125 18.22 -17.57 -1.34
C ILE A 125 16.70 -17.67 -1.47
N SER A 126 16.14 -18.87 -1.51
CA SER A 126 14.68 -19.08 -1.60
C SER A 126 13.93 -18.53 -0.38
N ARG A 127 14.48 -18.72 0.83
CA ARG A 127 13.87 -18.17 2.07
C ARG A 127 14.00 -16.67 2.13
N THR A 128 15.17 -16.14 1.83
CA THR A 128 15.42 -14.69 1.75
C THR A 128 14.49 -14.03 0.73
N ALA A 129 14.36 -14.61 -0.47
CA ALA A 129 13.43 -14.10 -1.49
C ALA A 129 11.96 -14.18 -1.06
N THR A 130 11.57 -15.22 -0.31
CA THR A 130 10.22 -15.36 0.24
C THR A 130 9.95 -14.33 1.32
N PHE A 131 10.91 -14.10 2.22
CA PHE A 131 10.83 -13.08 3.25
C PHE A 131 10.70 -11.68 2.62
N SER A 132 11.54 -11.34 1.64
CA SER A 132 11.47 -10.08 0.88
C SER A 132 10.09 -9.86 0.26
N ARG A 133 9.52 -10.89 -0.39
CA ARG A 133 8.16 -10.81 -0.95
C ARG A 133 7.10 -10.57 0.12
N LYS A 134 7.18 -11.26 1.25
CA LYS A 134 6.23 -11.10 2.36
C LYS A 134 6.31 -9.70 2.96
N MET A 135 7.51 -9.18 3.20
CA MET A 135 7.72 -7.80 3.67
C MET A 135 7.14 -6.78 2.67
N SER A 136 7.45 -6.95 1.40
CA SER A 136 6.89 -6.11 0.33
C SER A 136 5.36 -6.16 0.28
N MET A 137 4.74 -7.33 0.49
CA MET A 137 3.28 -7.47 0.57
C MET A 137 2.69 -6.79 1.81
N PHE A 138 3.37 -6.85 2.95
CA PHE A 138 2.94 -6.18 4.15
C PHE A 138 2.87 -4.66 3.93
N PHE A 139 3.96 -4.04 3.49
CA PHE A 139 4.03 -2.59 3.29
C PHE A 139 3.30 -2.08 2.04
N LYS A 140 3.09 -2.90 1.01
CA LYS A 140 2.39 -2.47 -0.22
C LYS A 140 0.90 -2.80 -0.25
N TYR A 141 0.48 -3.86 0.44
CA TYR A 141 -0.90 -4.31 0.38
C TYR A 141 -1.60 -4.28 1.73
N HIS A 142 -1.00 -4.92 2.76
CA HIS A 142 -1.64 -5.05 4.07
C HIS A 142 -1.79 -3.70 4.78
N ILE A 143 -0.91 -2.74 4.53
CA ILE A 143 -1.01 -1.38 5.06
C ILE A 143 -2.35 -0.69 4.68
N ASN A 144 -2.88 -0.94 3.49
CA ASN A 144 -4.19 -0.42 3.10
C ASN A 144 -5.30 -0.99 3.98
N TYR A 145 -5.17 -2.26 4.38
CA TYR A 145 -6.13 -2.90 5.30
C TYR A 145 -6.07 -2.29 6.69
N ILE A 146 -4.88 -2.03 7.23
CA ILE A 146 -4.69 -1.40 8.55
C ILE A 146 -5.35 -0.02 8.57
N LEU A 147 -5.18 0.78 7.51
CA LEU A 147 -5.82 2.10 7.42
C LEU A 147 -7.33 2.04 7.23
N LYS A 148 -7.85 1.02 6.55
CA LYS A 148 -9.29 0.80 6.38
C LYS A 148 -9.98 0.27 7.63
N ASN A 149 -9.25 -0.41 8.49
CA ASN A 149 -9.79 -1.14 9.64
C ASN A 149 -9.08 -0.73 10.92
N GLY A 150 -8.95 0.57 11.18
CA GLY A 150 -8.32 1.07 12.39
C GLY A 150 -8.97 0.51 13.65
N GLU A 151 -8.14 0.05 14.60
CA GLU A 151 -8.58 -0.59 15.85
C GLU A 151 -8.28 0.27 17.07
N PHE A 152 -7.11 0.90 17.12
CA PHE A 152 -6.70 1.74 18.24
C PHE A 152 -7.08 3.20 18.00
N TYR A 153 -7.72 3.84 18.96
CA TYR A 153 -8.10 5.25 18.94
C TYR A 153 -7.69 5.93 20.24
N ILE A 154 -7.06 7.11 20.12
CA ILE A 154 -6.69 7.94 21.28
C ILE A 154 -7.93 8.56 21.92
N VAL A 155 -8.90 8.94 21.08
CA VAL A 155 -10.15 9.56 21.50
C VAL A 155 -11.31 8.71 21.02
N ASP A 156 -12.07 8.16 21.94
CA ASP A 156 -13.31 7.44 21.63
C ASP A 156 -14.40 8.45 21.25
N LYS A 157 -14.79 8.49 19.98
CA LYS A 157 -15.81 9.43 19.44
C LYS A 157 -17.18 9.29 20.12
N LYS A 158 -17.58 8.08 20.49
CA LYS A 158 -18.80 7.79 21.26
C LYS A 158 -18.63 6.46 21.99
N LYS A 159 -19.29 6.31 23.15
CA LYS A 159 -19.35 5.04 23.90
C LYS A 159 -19.85 3.86 23.06
N GLU A 160 -20.70 4.12 22.06
CA GLU A 160 -21.30 3.14 21.14
C GLU A 160 -20.32 2.62 20.07
N ASP A 161 -19.22 3.33 19.82
CA ASP A 161 -18.23 2.97 18.81
C ASP A 161 -17.03 2.22 19.37
N LYS A 162 -17.04 1.96 20.66
CA LYS A 162 -15.96 1.24 21.32
C LYS A 162 -15.77 -0.16 20.73
N GLY A 163 -14.60 -0.40 20.16
CA GLY A 163 -14.25 -1.68 19.50
C GLY A 163 -14.70 -1.85 18.05
N LYS A 164 -15.35 -0.84 17.44
CA LYS A 164 -15.66 -0.86 16.00
C LYS A 164 -14.47 -0.42 15.17
N LYS A 165 -14.13 -1.21 14.17
CA LYS A 165 -13.14 -0.84 13.16
C LYS A 165 -13.68 0.25 12.25
N ARG A 166 -12.87 1.28 11.97
CA ARG A 166 -13.24 2.37 11.05
C ARG A 166 -12.11 2.77 10.13
N ASN A 167 -12.48 3.40 9.03
CA ASN A 167 -11.52 4.03 8.13
C ASN A 167 -10.83 5.21 8.82
N ARG A 168 -9.51 5.31 8.66
CA ARG A 168 -8.72 6.44 9.16
C ARG A 168 -8.70 7.58 8.17
N ASN A 169 -8.82 8.81 8.65
CA ASN A 169 -8.67 10.03 7.83
C ASN A 169 -7.18 10.27 7.57
N ALA A 170 -6.63 9.53 6.66
CA ALA A 170 -5.21 9.56 6.33
C ALA A 170 -4.97 9.19 4.86
N THR A 171 -3.79 9.52 4.36
CA THR A 171 -3.34 9.24 3.01
C THR A 171 -1.93 8.66 3.07
N ILE A 172 -1.70 7.54 2.38
CA ILE A 172 -0.36 7.03 2.16
C ILE A 172 0.31 7.92 1.11
N VAL A 173 1.40 8.58 1.50
CA VAL A 173 2.26 9.32 0.58
C VAL A 173 3.25 8.37 -0.07
N TYR A 174 3.82 7.48 0.74
CA TYR A 174 4.74 6.45 0.30
C TYR A 174 4.63 5.22 1.21
N SER A 175 4.74 4.05 0.61
CA SER A 175 4.83 2.78 1.34
C SER A 175 5.48 1.73 0.46
N GLY A 176 6.55 1.13 0.91
CA GLY A 176 7.25 0.09 0.16
C GLY A 176 8.55 -0.36 0.81
N GLY A 177 8.92 -1.60 0.53
CA GLY A 177 10.12 -2.18 1.15
C GLY A 177 9.92 -2.37 2.65
N ASP A 178 10.43 -1.47 3.41
CA ASP A 178 10.51 -1.46 4.88
C ASP A 178 10.04 -0.15 5.50
N ASP A 179 9.92 0.90 4.71
CA ASP A 179 9.53 2.21 5.22
C ASP A 179 8.11 2.63 4.79
N VAL A 180 7.56 3.55 5.55
CA VAL A 180 6.21 4.08 5.37
C VAL A 180 6.16 5.57 5.67
N PHE A 181 5.40 6.30 4.85
CA PHE A 181 5.11 7.71 5.04
C PHE A 181 3.61 7.94 4.87
N VAL A 182 2.95 8.39 5.95
CA VAL A 182 1.51 8.66 6.00
C VAL A 182 1.26 10.05 6.54
N VAL A 183 0.27 10.74 5.96
CA VAL A 183 -0.24 12.04 6.41
C VAL A 183 -1.73 11.93 6.67
N GLY A 184 -2.23 12.56 7.71
CA GLY A 184 -3.66 12.49 8.03
C GLY A 184 -4.06 13.34 9.24
N SER A 185 -5.28 13.15 9.71
CA SER A 185 -5.74 13.70 10.99
C SER A 185 -4.83 13.21 12.11
N TRP A 186 -4.41 14.08 13.01
CA TRP A 186 -3.40 13.75 14.01
C TRP A 186 -3.76 12.53 14.86
N ASP A 187 -5.00 12.42 15.28
CA ASP A 187 -5.52 11.31 16.09
C ASP A 187 -5.55 9.98 15.32
N ASP A 188 -5.93 10.02 14.05
CA ASP A 188 -5.96 8.84 13.18
C ASP A 188 -4.55 8.37 12.80
N VAL A 189 -3.59 9.28 12.61
CA VAL A 189 -2.19 8.96 12.32
C VAL A 189 -1.51 8.33 13.52
N VAL A 190 -1.71 8.84 14.73
CA VAL A 190 -1.17 8.22 15.96
C VAL A 190 -1.79 6.84 16.17
N GLY A 191 -3.11 6.72 16.00
CA GLY A 191 -3.78 5.43 16.07
C GLY A 191 -3.25 4.42 15.03
N PHE A 192 -2.98 4.88 13.81
CA PHE A 192 -2.38 4.06 12.76
C PHE A 192 -0.98 3.56 13.15
N ALA A 193 -0.14 4.40 13.75
CA ALA A 193 1.20 4.01 14.18
C ALA A 193 1.16 2.83 15.20
N VAL A 194 0.21 2.86 16.13
CA VAL A 194 -0.01 1.77 17.09
C VAL A 194 -0.49 0.49 16.40
N ASP A 195 -1.48 0.61 15.50
CA ASP A 195 -2.00 -0.54 14.76
C ASP A 195 -0.94 -1.15 13.84
N LEU A 196 -0.11 -0.32 13.20
CA LEU A 196 0.99 -0.77 12.34
C LEU A 196 2.01 -1.58 13.14
N GLN A 197 2.43 -1.07 14.30
CA GLN A 197 3.37 -1.77 15.18
C GLN A 197 2.80 -3.13 15.62
N LYS A 198 1.54 -3.15 16.06
CA LYS A 198 0.86 -4.39 16.46
C LYS A 198 0.78 -5.38 15.30
N SER A 199 0.34 -4.93 14.13
CA SER A 199 0.24 -5.77 12.94
C SER A 199 1.60 -6.32 12.47
N LEU A 200 2.67 -5.52 12.56
CA LEU A 200 4.01 -5.99 12.20
C LEU A 200 4.52 -7.06 13.19
N LYS A 201 4.27 -6.88 14.49
CA LYS A 201 4.60 -7.88 15.50
C LYS A 201 3.87 -9.21 15.25
N GLU A 202 2.56 -9.16 15.01
CA GLU A 202 1.78 -10.35 14.68
C GLU A 202 2.28 -11.01 13.38
N PHE A 203 2.53 -10.23 12.34
CA PHE A 203 3.05 -10.72 11.07
C PHE A 203 4.41 -11.39 11.19
N SER A 204 5.32 -10.83 11.98
CA SER A 204 6.68 -11.32 12.17
C SER A 204 6.83 -12.29 13.35
N GLN A 205 5.75 -12.61 14.06
CA GLN A 205 5.79 -13.41 15.30
C GLN A 205 6.77 -12.82 16.33
N ASP A 206 6.65 -11.52 16.59
CA ASP A 206 7.49 -10.72 17.51
C ASP A 206 8.99 -10.66 17.17
N THR A 207 9.38 -11.02 15.94
CA THR A 207 10.80 -11.00 15.55
C THR A 207 11.26 -9.67 14.97
N LEU A 208 10.33 -8.85 14.44
CA LEU A 208 10.64 -7.53 13.87
C LEU A 208 9.97 -6.42 14.68
N THR A 209 10.68 -5.30 14.75
CA THR A 209 10.18 -4.06 15.32
C THR A 209 10.20 -2.95 14.27
N ILE A 210 9.46 -1.88 14.50
CA ILE A 210 9.41 -0.70 13.65
C ILE A 210 9.62 0.53 14.52
N SER A 211 10.50 1.41 14.10
CA SER A 211 10.75 2.70 14.72
C SER A 211 10.26 3.83 13.83
N GLY A 212 9.69 4.86 14.42
CA GLY A 212 9.16 5.98 13.65
C GLY A 212 8.99 7.24 14.47
N GLY A 213 8.71 8.33 13.74
CA GLY A 213 8.44 9.64 14.30
C GLY A 213 7.11 10.20 13.80
N ILE A 214 6.42 10.94 14.67
CA ILE A 214 5.19 11.67 14.35
C ILE A 214 5.42 13.15 14.59
N GLY A 215 5.24 13.97 13.55
CA GLY A 215 5.17 15.43 13.64
C GLY A 215 3.72 15.89 13.52
N ILE A 216 3.27 16.78 14.43
CA ILE A 216 1.92 17.36 14.38
C ILE A 216 2.05 18.82 13.96
N TYR A 217 1.23 19.22 12.98
CA TYR A 217 1.29 20.53 12.34
C TYR A 217 -0.09 21.21 12.35
N PRO A 218 -0.10 22.58 12.27
CA PRO A 218 -1.35 23.34 12.19
C PRO A 218 -2.16 23.00 10.98
#